data_e635b5f29f47abbeceade5098630fa1f
#
_entry.id   e635b5f29f47abbeceade5098630fa1f
#
_cell.length_a   1.000
_cell.length_b   1.000
_cell.length_c   1.000
_cell.angle_alpha   90.00
_cell.angle_beta   90.00
_cell.angle_gamma   90.00
#
_symmetry.space_group_name_H-M   'P 1'
#
loop_
_entity.id
_entity.type
_entity.pdbx_description
1 polymer ?
#
loop_
_entity_poly.entity_id
_entity_poly.type
_entity_poly.pdbx_seq_one_letter_code
_entity_poly.pdbx_strand_id
1 'polypeptide(L)'
;MGFFTLLAQAQQGKPAASMLIKHEIGRSTLDTNEIVFDESGKVLRYYQYQKLLNSGNYTISRNLNDPGAQKIVKKISADEKERMYGLIKNLMVIKSPLLQENMKLDLKPFENFFPEEQLRDKVILMVFWNVDCPPCTESFSDLDDMAKELDSPKDLLILAITSNAKKVVSAKLKEKPLIYGQVISDARKIITGYELNSFPSYVVADKNGIIRFAISGMSQITIPGVKKAIVASLAK
;
A
#
# COMPACT_ATOMS: atom_id res chain seq x y z
N MET A 1 -11.81 44.49 -66.44
CA MET A 1 -12.21 43.22 -65.89
C MET A 1 -11.18 42.86 -64.81
N GLY A 2 -11.46 43.21 -63.57
CA GLY A 2 -10.57 42.95 -62.43
C GLY A 2 -11.16 41.84 -61.55
N PHE A 3 -10.41 40.80 -61.42
CA PHE A 3 -10.75 39.72 -60.47
C PHE A 3 -10.24 40.10 -59.09
N PHE A 4 -11.17 40.30 -58.14
CA PHE A 4 -10.88 40.36 -56.69
C PHE A 4 -10.82 38.97 -56.17
N THR A 5 -9.65 38.49 -55.71
CA THR A 5 -9.48 37.29 -54.92
C THR A 5 -9.56 37.65 -53.47
N LEU A 6 -10.64 37.21 -52.81
CA LEU A 6 -10.75 37.25 -51.37
C LEU A 6 -9.84 36.16 -50.74
N LEU A 7 -8.82 36.60 -50.00
CA LEU A 7 -8.05 35.76 -49.14
C LEU A 7 -8.77 35.61 -47.79
N ALA A 8 -9.33 34.42 -47.55
CA ALA A 8 -9.83 34.03 -46.24
C ALA A 8 -8.66 33.76 -45.30
N GLN A 9 -8.46 34.61 -44.31
CA GLN A 9 -7.53 34.35 -43.21
C GLN A 9 -8.14 33.33 -42.26
N ALA A 10 -7.61 32.12 -42.27
CA ALA A 10 -7.88 31.12 -41.25
C ALA A 10 -7.19 31.55 -39.94
N GLN A 11 -7.99 31.90 -38.94
CA GLN A 11 -7.50 32.07 -37.55
C GLN A 11 -7.07 30.72 -37.04
N GLN A 12 -5.76 30.51 -36.91
CA GLN A 12 -5.18 29.39 -36.20
C GLN A 12 -5.43 29.60 -34.71
N GLY A 13 -6.38 28.83 -34.17
CA GLY A 13 -6.57 28.69 -32.73
C GLY A 13 -5.30 28.14 -32.07
N LYS A 14 -4.77 28.89 -31.10
CA LYS A 14 -3.68 28.41 -30.27
C LYS A 14 -4.10 27.10 -29.58
N PRO A 15 -3.26 26.05 -29.61
CA PRO A 15 -3.56 24.84 -28.84
C PRO A 15 -3.57 25.20 -27.34
N ALA A 16 -4.60 24.76 -26.66
CA ALA A 16 -4.70 24.86 -25.22
C ALA A 16 -3.45 24.21 -24.60
N ALA A 17 -2.75 24.99 -23.78
CA ALA A 17 -1.60 24.49 -23.03
C ALA A 17 -2.05 23.29 -22.18
N SER A 18 -1.65 22.10 -22.59
CA SER A 18 -1.74 20.92 -21.73
C SER A 18 -0.87 21.20 -20.52
N MET A 19 -1.49 21.38 -19.36
CA MET A 19 -0.80 21.35 -18.08
C MET A 19 -0.19 19.96 -17.91
N LEU A 20 1.05 19.81 -18.33
CA LEU A 20 1.93 18.72 -17.92
C LEU A 20 2.17 18.93 -16.43
N ILE A 21 1.37 18.24 -15.63
CA ILE A 21 1.70 18.01 -14.21
C ILE A 21 2.98 17.18 -14.23
N LYS A 22 4.13 17.84 -14.14
CA LYS A 22 5.38 17.17 -13.76
C LYS A 22 5.17 16.59 -12.37
N HIS A 23 4.77 15.33 -12.30
CA HIS A 23 5.01 14.53 -11.12
C HIS A 23 6.53 14.34 -11.02
N GLU A 24 7.18 15.21 -10.28
CA GLU A 24 8.46 14.88 -9.69
C GLU A 24 8.17 13.75 -8.70
N ILE A 25 8.41 12.52 -9.13
CA ILE A 25 8.58 11.37 -8.25
C ILE A 25 9.96 11.58 -7.60
N GLY A 26 10.07 12.62 -6.79
CA GLY A 26 11.12 12.73 -5.80
C GLY A 26 10.96 11.54 -4.87
N ARG A 27 12.04 10.82 -4.57
CA ARG A 27 12.09 9.90 -3.43
C ARG A 27 11.60 10.71 -2.25
N SER A 28 10.35 10.50 -1.84
CA SER A 28 9.75 11.10 -0.67
C SER A 28 10.54 10.59 0.54
N THR A 29 11.53 11.35 0.97
CA THR A 29 12.05 11.20 2.31
C THR A 29 10.89 11.56 3.22
N LEU A 30 10.40 10.59 4.00
CA LEU A 30 9.35 10.81 4.98
C LEU A 30 9.82 11.96 5.90
N ASP A 31 9.18 13.12 5.77
CA ASP A 31 9.45 14.23 6.67
C ASP A 31 8.72 14.00 7.99
N THR A 32 9.41 13.33 8.91
CA THR A 32 8.90 13.05 10.26
C THR A 32 8.76 14.30 11.12
N ASN A 33 9.27 15.47 10.65
CA ASN A 33 9.19 16.76 11.32
C ASN A 33 7.99 17.59 10.82
N GLU A 34 7.22 17.06 9.87
CA GLU A 34 6.06 17.76 9.35
C GLU A 34 5.04 18.04 10.46
N ILE A 35 4.62 19.31 10.56
CA ILE A 35 3.60 19.74 11.54
C ILE A 35 2.23 19.54 10.91
N VAL A 36 1.44 18.68 11.54
CA VAL A 36 0.06 18.39 11.16
C VAL A 36 -0.83 18.63 12.38
N PHE A 37 -2.04 19.11 12.18
CA PHE A 37 -3.00 19.39 13.24
C PHE A 37 -4.20 18.45 13.15
N ASP A 38 -4.88 18.23 14.26
CA ASP A 38 -6.24 17.66 14.23
C ASP A 38 -7.29 18.78 14.05
N GLU A 39 -8.56 18.39 13.97
CA GLU A 39 -9.68 19.33 13.78
C GLU A 39 -9.87 20.28 14.97
N SER A 40 -9.29 19.99 16.13
CA SER A 40 -9.29 20.89 17.31
C SER A 40 -8.12 21.88 17.34
N GLY A 41 -7.20 21.78 16.38
CA GLY A 41 -5.99 22.60 16.32
C GLY A 41 -4.81 22.04 17.13
N LYS A 42 -4.90 20.82 17.66
CA LYS A 42 -3.82 20.16 18.37
C LYS A 42 -2.78 19.61 17.40
N VAL A 43 -1.50 19.84 17.69
CA VAL A 43 -0.38 19.29 16.91
C VAL A 43 -0.32 17.79 17.06
N LEU A 44 -0.26 17.12 15.95
CA LEU A 44 -0.05 15.68 15.85
C LEU A 44 1.40 15.39 15.41
N ARG A 45 2.07 14.49 16.13
CA ARG A 45 3.38 13.97 15.72
C ARG A 45 3.21 12.97 14.60
N TYR A 46 4.27 12.75 13.81
CA TYR A 46 4.28 11.85 12.65
C TYR A 46 3.56 10.50 12.91
N TYR A 47 3.96 9.77 13.95
CA TYR A 47 3.36 8.46 14.24
C TYR A 47 1.89 8.54 14.67
N GLN A 48 1.43 9.67 15.22
CA GLN A 48 0.03 9.86 15.64
C GLN A 48 -0.87 10.04 14.41
N TYR A 49 -0.53 10.98 13.52
CA TYR A 49 -1.35 11.19 12.33
C TYR A 49 -1.20 10.04 11.33
N GLN A 50 -0.04 9.40 11.24
CA GLN A 50 0.16 8.25 10.37
C GLN A 50 -0.73 7.08 10.79
N LYS A 51 -0.86 6.80 12.09
CA LYS A 51 -1.79 5.77 12.60
C LYS A 51 -3.24 6.10 12.26
N LEU A 52 -3.65 7.37 12.37
CA LEU A 52 -4.99 7.81 11.96
C LEU A 52 -5.23 7.59 10.46
N LEU A 53 -4.26 7.97 9.60
CA LEU A 53 -4.35 7.77 8.16
C LEU A 53 -4.43 6.29 7.79
N ASN A 54 -3.58 5.45 8.39
CA ASN A 54 -3.54 4.00 8.14
C ASN A 54 -4.83 3.29 8.56
N SER A 55 -5.63 3.89 9.46
CA SER A 55 -6.96 3.38 9.80
C SER A 55 -7.96 3.46 8.63
N GLY A 56 -7.66 4.26 7.60
CA GLY A 56 -8.52 4.52 6.46
C GLY A 56 -9.78 5.36 6.78
N ASN A 57 -9.84 5.97 7.96
CA ASN A 57 -10.99 6.79 8.39
C ASN A 57 -10.67 8.29 8.39
N TYR A 58 -9.43 8.65 8.09
CA TYR A 58 -8.94 10.03 8.12
C TYR A 58 -8.15 10.36 6.86
N THR A 59 -8.12 11.63 6.50
CA THR A 59 -7.32 12.19 5.40
C THR A 59 -6.64 13.46 5.86
N ILE A 60 -5.56 13.86 5.15
CA ILE A 60 -4.97 15.19 5.34
C ILE A 60 -5.64 16.15 4.37
N SER A 61 -6.18 17.24 4.92
CA SER A 61 -6.74 18.36 4.17
C SER A 61 -5.82 19.57 4.29
N ARG A 62 -5.63 20.27 3.18
CA ARG A 62 -4.90 21.55 3.12
C ARG A 62 -5.64 22.47 2.15
N ASN A 63 -5.69 23.76 2.47
CA ASN A 63 -6.16 24.74 1.49
C ASN A 63 -5.09 24.93 0.40
N LEU A 64 -5.36 24.43 -0.81
CA LEU A 64 -4.41 24.49 -1.93
C LEU A 64 -4.18 25.90 -2.47
N ASN A 65 -5.10 26.85 -2.15
CA ASN A 65 -4.98 28.24 -2.59
C ASN A 65 -4.12 29.08 -1.60
N ASP A 66 -3.70 28.51 -0.49
CA ASP A 66 -2.83 29.13 0.50
C ASP A 66 -1.60 28.28 0.76
N PRO A 67 -0.41 28.66 0.23
CA PRO A 67 0.83 27.93 0.46
C PRO A 67 1.23 27.79 1.93
N GLY A 68 0.78 28.72 2.78
CA GLY A 68 1.01 28.72 4.24
C GLY A 68 -0.06 27.95 5.03
N ALA A 69 -1.11 27.43 4.38
CA ALA A 69 -2.19 26.75 5.07
C ALA A 69 -1.71 25.52 5.84
N GLN A 70 -2.22 25.40 7.05
CA GLN A 70 -1.96 24.24 7.91
C GLN A 70 -2.53 22.96 7.30
N LYS A 71 -1.81 21.85 7.51
CA LYS A 71 -2.29 20.51 7.21
C LYS A 71 -3.13 19.99 8.37
N ILE A 72 -4.37 19.61 8.10
CA ILE A 72 -5.32 19.15 9.12
C ILE A 72 -5.72 17.73 8.81
N VAL A 73 -5.57 16.84 9.80
CA VAL A 73 -6.14 15.49 9.75
C VAL A 73 -7.61 15.60 10.11
N LYS A 74 -8.47 15.18 9.19
CA LYS A 74 -9.92 15.18 9.39
C LYS A 74 -10.53 13.82 9.07
N LYS A 75 -11.63 13.51 9.73
CA LYS A 75 -12.41 12.31 9.46
C LYS A 75 -13.09 12.43 8.10
N ILE A 76 -13.14 11.32 7.34
CA ILE A 76 -13.81 11.25 6.04
C ILE A 76 -15.15 10.52 6.16
N SER A 77 -16.10 10.90 5.30
CA SER A 77 -17.39 10.21 5.19
C SER A 77 -17.24 8.82 4.56
N ALA A 78 -18.26 7.97 4.72
CA ALA A 78 -18.29 6.64 4.11
C ALA A 78 -18.19 6.71 2.57
N ASP A 79 -18.91 7.65 1.95
CA ASP A 79 -18.93 7.84 0.48
C ASP A 79 -17.57 8.35 -0.03
N GLU A 80 -16.95 9.25 0.71
CA GLU A 80 -15.61 9.77 0.39
C GLU A 80 -14.56 8.66 0.52
N LYS A 81 -14.66 7.83 1.56
CA LYS A 81 -13.81 6.67 1.78
C LYS A 81 -13.89 5.67 0.62
N GLU A 82 -15.10 5.32 0.16
CA GLU A 82 -15.30 4.37 -0.93
C GLU A 82 -14.74 4.91 -2.26
N ARG A 83 -14.99 6.18 -2.58
CA ARG A 83 -14.41 6.83 -3.77
C ARG A 83 -12.89 6.84 -3.73
N MET A 84 -12.31 7.23 -2.59
CA MET A 84 -10.85 7.26 -2.41
C MET A 84 -10.26 5.85 -2.50
N TYR A 85 -10.93 4.85 -1.92
CA TYR A 85 -10.50 3.46 -1.98
C TYR A 85 -10.33 3.00 -3.44
N GLY A 86 -11.33 3.20 -4.29
CA GLY A 86 -11.27 2.83 -5.70
C GLY A 86 -10.15 3.53 -6.47
N LEU A 87 -10.01 4.85 -6.29
CA LEU A 87 -8.97 5.63 -6.95
C LEU A 87 -7.56 5.20 -6.52
N ILE A 88 -7.31 5.11 -5.23
CA ILE A 88 -5.99 4.76 -4.70
C ILE A 88 -5.64 3.31 -5.05
N LYS A 89 -6.60 2.38 -4.94
CA LYS A 89 -6.38 0.98 -5.30
C LYS A 89 -5.89 0.83 -6.75
N ASN A 90 -6.50 1.54 -7.68
CA ASN A 90 -6.08 1.54 -9.09
C ASN A 90 -4.66 2.06 -9.30
N LEU A 91 -4.21 3.04 -8.50
CA LEU A 91 -2.85 3.56 -8.55
C LEU A 91 -1.81 2.63 -7.92
N MET A 92 -2.24 1.76 -6.99
CA MET A 92 -1.39 0.86 -6.21
C MET A 92 -1.44 -0.59 -6.68
N VAL A 93 -1.97 -0.86 -7.87
CA VAL A 93 -1.99 -2.22 -8.43
C VAL A 93 -0.59 -2.81 -8.43
N ILE A 94 -0.46 -4.01 -7.88
CA ILE A 94 0.80 -4.75 -7.88
C ILE A 94 1.22 -5.05 -9.33
N LYS A 95 2.50 -4.80 -9.65
CA LYS A 95 2.99 -4.94 -11.04
C LYS A 95 3.39 -6.38 -11.41
N SER A 96 3.50 -7.27 -10.41
CA SER A 96 3.77 -8.68 -10.67
C SER A 96 2.64 -9.31 -11.51
N PRO A 97 2.92 -9.93 -12.65
CA PRO A 97 1.90 -10.62 -13.45
C PRO A 97 1.38 -11.90 -12.77
N LEU A 98 2.11 -12.41 -11.77
CA LEU A 98 1.80 -13.67 -11.06
C LEU A 98 1.01 -13.43 -9.76
N LEU A 99 0.84 -12.17 -9.33
CA LEU A 99 0.18 -11.82 -8.07
C LEU A 99 -1.05 -10.93 -8.32
N GLN A 100 -1.83 -11.22 -9.35
CA GLN A 100 -3.05 -10.47 -9.64
C GLN A 100 -4.26 -11.03 -8.90
N GLU A 101 -5.23 -10.16 -8.53
CA GLU A 101 -6.49 -10.58 -7.91
C GLU A 101 -7.23 -11.57 -8.81
N ASN A 102 -7.89 -12.55 -8.19
CA ASN A 102 -8.60 -13.67 -8.79
C ASN A 102 -7.71 -14.74 -9.46
N MET A 103 -6.40 -14.59 -9.44
CA MET A 103 -5.48 -15.67 -9.83
C MET A 103 -5.27 -16.65 -8.68
N LYS A 104 -4.90 -17.87 -9.01
CA LYS A 104 -4.44 -18.85 -8.03
C LYS A 104 -2.98 -18.58 -7.68
N LEU A 105 -2.71 -18.49 -6.39
CA LEU A 105 -1.35 -18.32 -5.86
C LEU A 105 -0.54 -19.60 -6.15
N ASP A 106 0.60 -19.45 -6.83
CA ASP A 106 1.57 -20.53 -6.98
C ASP A 106 2.44 -20.62 -5.71
N LEU A 107 2.38 -21.73 -5.00
CA LEU A 107 3.13 -21.95 -3.76
C LEU A 107 4.55 -22.52 -3.99
N LYS A 108 4.92 -22.86 -5.24
CA LYS A 108 6.27 -23.38 -5.55
C LYS A 108 7.42 -22.54 -4.99
N PRO A 109 7.40 -21.19 -5.03
CA PRO A 109 8.47 -20.40 -4.45
C PRO A 109 8.71 -20.65 -2.96
N PHE A 110 7.73 -21.23 -2.24
CA PHE A 110 7.81 -21.53 -0.81
C PHE A 110 8.30 -22.94 -0.47
N GLU A 111 8.44 -23.85 -1.42
CA GLU A 111 8.76 -25.27 -1.20
C GLU A 111 10.01 -25.51 -0.33
N ASN A 112 10.99 -24.59 -0.38
CA ASN A 112 12.21 -24.70 0.43
C ASN A 112 12.08 -24.07 1.83
N PHE A 113 10.94 -23.43 2.15
CA PHE A 113 10.73 -22.71 3.40
C PHE A 113 9.63 -23.35 4.26
N PHE A 114 8.61 -23.93 3.62
CA PHE A 114 7.46 -24.53 4.28
C PHE A 114 7.04 -25.83 3.60
N PRO A 115 6.72 -26.87 4.36
CA PRO A 115 5.92 -27.97 3.85
C PRO A 115 4.58 -27.47 3.32
N GLU A 116 4.07 -28.01 2.23
CA GLU A 116 2.82 -27.57 1.60
C GLU A 116 1.63 -27.62 2.58
N GLU A 117 1.63 -28.60 3.50
CA GLU A 117 0.59 -28.79 4.51
C GLU A 117 0.46 -27.60 5.47
N GLN A 118 1.53 -26.82 5.67
CA GLN A 118 1.48 -25.63 6.52
C GLN A 118 0.82 -24.44 5.81
N LEU A 119 0.78 -24.46 4.49
CA LEU A 119 0.20 -23.40 3.66
C LEU A 119 -1.21 -23.73 3.18
N ARG A 120 -1.55 -25.03 3.13
CA ARG A 120 -2.84 -25.51 2.66
C ARG A 120 -3.96 -25.11 3.63
N ASP A 121 -5.13 -24.79 3.08
CA ASP A 121 -6.34 -24.43 3.82
C ASP A 121 -6.17 -23.23 4.78
N LYS A 122 -5.18 -22.38 4.50
CA LYS A 122 -4.93 -21.14 5.23
C LYS A 122 -5.30 -19.91 4.41
N VAL A 123 -5.78 -18.89 5.10
CA VAL A 123 -5.75 -17.52 4.56
C VAL A 123 -4.33 -17.02 4.73
N ILE A 124 -3.67 -16.67 3.63
CA ILE A 124 -2.27 -16.26 3.64
C ILE A 124 -2.18 -14.77 3.35
N LEU A 125 -1.60 -14.01 4.28
CA LEU A 125 -1.15 -12.66 4.04
C LEU A 125 0.36 -12.68 3.77
N MET A 126 0.76 -12.35 2.55
CA MET A 126 2.17 -12.11 2.21
C MET A 126 2.46 -10.61 2.27
N VAL A 127 3.50 -10.25 3.03
CA VAL A 127 4.01 -8.88 3.17
C VAL A 127 5.44 -8.88 2.64
N PHE A 128 5.65 -8.36 1.45
CA PHE A 128 6.98 -8.21 0.88
C PHE A 128 7.60 -6.89 1.34
N TRP A 129 8.79 -6.96 1.93
CA TRP A 129 9.39 -5.81 2.57
C TRP A 129 10.92 -5.76 2.45
N ASN A 130 11.51 -4.62 2.84
CA ASN A 130 12.96 -4.41 2.90
C ASN A 130 13.33 -3.66 4.18
N VAL A 131 14.50 -3.93 4.75
CA VAL A 131 14.98 -3.30 6.01
C VAL A 131 15.18 -1.79 5.86
N ASP A 132 15.51 -1.32 4.65
CA ASP A 132 15.73 0.09 4.31
C ASP A 132 14.46 0.79 3.79
N CYS A 133 13.30 0.19 4.04
CA CYS A 133 12.00 0.72 3.65
C CYS A 133 11.21 1.13 4.90
N PRO A 134 11.25 2.41 5.31
CA PRO A 134 10.53 2.86 6.50
C PRO A 134 9.03 2.56 6.47
N PRO A 135 8.27 2.79 5.37
CA PRO A 135 6.86 2.45 5.32
C PRO A 135 6.59 0.96 5.53
N CYS A 136 7.55 0.08 5.14
CA CYS A 136 7.42 -1.35 5.35
C CYS A 136 7.44 -1.70 6.84
N THR A 137 8.45 -1.23 7.56
CA THR A 137 8.64 -1.58 8.98
C THR A 137 7.64 -0.86 9.90
N GLU A 138 7.18 0.33 9.51
CA GLU A 138 6.15 1.06 10.25
C GLU A 138 4.77 0.38 10.16
N SER A 139 4.48 -0.33 9.07
CA SER A 139 3.24 -1.09 8.94
C SER A 139 3.16 -2.31 9.86
N PHE A 140 4.26 -2.77 10.45
CA PHE A 140 4.26 -3.97 11.29
C PHE A 140 3.37 -3.82 12.52
N SER A 141 3.40 -2.65 13.18
CA SER A 141 2.50 -2.40 14.31
C SER A 141 1.02 -2.41 13.91
N ASP A 142 0.68 -1.90 12.72
CA ASP A 142 -0.69 -1.91 12.23
C ASP A 142 -1.15 -3.34 11.85
N LEU A 143 -0.22 -4.17 11.33
CA LEU A 143 -0.48 -5.58 11.06
C LEU A 143 -0.67 -6.39 12.33
N ASP A 144 0.14 -6.13 13.37
CA ASP A 144 0.01 -6.76 14.68
C ASP A 144 -1.30 -6.35 15.36
N ASP A 145 -1.66 -5.06 15.35
CA ASP A 145 -2.94 -4.57 15.86
C ASP A 145 -4.11 -5.25 15.12
N MET A 146 -4.03 -5.37 13.79
CA MET A 146 -5.04 -6.06 12.98
C MET A 146 -5.15 -7.55 13.34
N ALA A 147 -4.03 -8.26 13.47
CA ALA A 147 -4.02 -9.67 13.82
C ALA A 147 -4.63 -9.91 15.22
N LYS A 148 -4.30 -9.02 16.16
CA LYS A 148 -4.87 -9.02 17.52
C LYS A 148 -6.38 -8.77 17.52
N GLU A 149 -6.86 -7.79 16.74
CA GLU A 149 -8.30 -7.52 16.60
C GLU A 149 -9.08 -8.69 15.98
N LEU A 150 -8.42 -9.51 15.16
CA LEU A 150 -8.99 -10.72 14.57
C LEU A 150 -8.87 -11.94 15.48
N ASP A 151 -8.41 -11.77 16.72
CA ASP A 151 -8.14 -12.86 17.69
C ASP A 151 -7.15 -13.92 17.15
N SER A 152 -6.23 -13.48 16.28
CA SER A 152 -5.16 -14.29 15.66
C SER A 152 -5.65 -15.67 15.21
N PRO A 153 -6.57 -15.75 14.24
CA PRO A 153 -7.22 -17.01 13.86
C PRO A 153 -6.17 -18.04 13.43
N LYS A 154 -6.33 -19.31 13.86
CA LYS A 154 -5.43 -20.42 13.51
C LYS A 154 -5.30 -20.64 12.00
N ASP A 155 -6.31 -20.21 11.24
CA ASP A 155 -6.35 -20.32 9.79
C ASP A 155 -5.74 -19.11 9.05
N LEU A 156 -5.24 -18.11 9.79
CA LEU A 156 -4.51 -16.98 9.22
C LEU A 156 -3.01 -17.21 9.35
N LEU A 157 -2.29 -17.10 8.23
CA LEU A 157 -0.82 -17.14 8.18
C LEU A 157 -0.31 -15.81 7.63
N ILE A 158 0.46 -15.08 8.43
CA ILE A 158 1.11 -13.83 8.02
C ILE A 158 2.58 -14.12 7.74
N LEU A 159 3.02 -13.91 6.49
CA LEU A 159 4.39 -14.15 6.02
C LEU A 159 5.03 -12.82 5.64
N ALA A 160 6.02 -12.37 6.40
CA ALA A 160 6.82 -11.19 6.07
C ALA A 160 8.11 -11.62 5.33
N ILE A 161 8.16 -11.33 4.04
CA ILE A 161 9.13 -11.89 3.10
C ILE A 161 10.13 -10.81 2.68
N THR A 162 11.42 -11.08 2.86
CA THR A 162 12.48 -10.14 2.47
C THR A 162 13.71 -10.84 1.88
N SER A 163 14.37 -10.19 0.92
CA SER A 163 15.66 -10.65 0.41
C SER A 163 16.85 -10.29 1.30
N ASN A 164 16.62 -9.50 2.35
CA ASN A 164 17.67 -9.11 3.28
C ASN A 164 18.18 -10.31 4.10
N ALA A 165 19.47 -10.29 4.42
CA ALA A 165 20.11 -11.34 5.20
C ALA A 165 19.54 -11.41 6.63
N LYS A 166 19.45 -12.62 7.18
CA LYS A 166 18.89 -12.90 8.52
C LYS A 166 19.47 -12.01 9.63
N LYS A 167 20.78 -11.74 9.60
CA LYS A 167 21.45 -10.89 10.60
C LYS A 167 20.88 -9.46 10.61
N VAL A 168 20.72 -8.87 9.43
CA VAL A 168 20.21 -7.49 9.28
C VAL A 168 18.72 -7.44 9.65
N VAL A 169 17.95 -8.43 9.20
CA VAL A 169 16.53 -8.59 9.55
C VAL A 169 16.35 -8.69 11.06
N SER A 170 17.13 -9.54 11.75
CA SER A 170 17.05 -9.70 13.20
C SER A 170 17.38 -8.40 13.96
N ALA A 171 18.32 -7.59 13.47
CA ALA A 171 18.59 -6.28 14.06
C ALA A 171 17.40 -5.33 13.89
N LYS A 172 16.81 -5.27 12.68
CA LYS A 172 15.65 -4.42 12.40
C LYS A 172 14.42 -4.81 13.23
N LEU A 173 14.16 -6.11 13.40
CA LEU A 173 13.02 -6.60 14.18
C LEU A 173 13.14 -6.35 15.70
N LYS A 174 14.35 -6.10 16.23
CA LYS A 174 14.51 -5.62 17.61
C LYS A 174 14.00 -4.19 17.79
N GLU A 175 14.11 -3.37 16.75
CA GLU A 175 13.65 -1.97 16.77
C GLU A 175 12.17 -1.85 16.39
N LYS A 176 11.74 -2.65 15.42
CA LYS A 176 10.40 -2.66 14.82
C LYS A 176 9.91 -4.11 14.74
N PRO A 177 9.37 -4.66 15.83
CA PRO A 177 8.92 -6.06 15.87
C PRO A 177 7.71 -6.29 14.97
N LEU A 178 7.60 -7.52 14.47
CA LEU A 178 6.37 -8.10 13.93
C LEU A 178 6.09 -9.35 14.79
N ILE A 179 5.03 -9.30 15.59
CA ILE A 179 4.74 -10.29 16.64
C ILE A 179 3.93 -11.46 16.09
N TYR A 180 2.93 -11.16 15.26
CA TYR A 180 1.98 -12.15 14.75
C TYR A 180 2.34 -12.71 13.37
N GLY A 181 3.48 -12.32 12.81
CA GLY A 181 3.95 -12.78 11.51
C GLY A 181 5.18 -13.67 11.59
N GLN A 182 5.30 -14.61 10.65
CA GLN A 182 6.52 -15.36 10.41
C GLN A 182 7.40 -14.59 9.41
N VAL A 183 8.66 -14.38 9.78
CA VAL A 183 9.59 -13.61 8.94
C VAL A 183 10.50 -14.56 8.16
N ILE A 184 10.49 -14.40 6.84
CA ILE A 184 11.32 -15.14 5.90
C ILE A 184 12.40 -14.21 5.39
N SER A 185 13.62 -14.38 5.89
CA SER A 185 14.83 -13.69 5.42
C SER A 185 15.51 -14.47 4.28
N ASP A 186 16.46 -13.83 3.60
CA ASP A 186 17.21 -14.44 2.49
C ASP A 186 16.32 -14.97 1.36
N ALA A 187 15.07 -14.46 1.25
CA ALA A 187 14.00 -14.96 0.40
C ALA A 187 14.05 -14.40 -1.04
N ARG A 188 15.25 -14.13 -1.57
CA ARG A 188 15.39 -13.61 -2.95
C ARG A 188 14.67 -14.48 -3.98
N LYS A 189 14.76 -15.81 -3.84
CA LYS A 189 14.11 -16.75 -4.77
C LYS A 189 12.59 -16.61 -4.78
N ILE A 190 11.96 -16.37 -3.63
CA ILE A 190 10.50 -16.13 -3.55
C ILE A 190 10.14 -14.83 -4.28
N ILE A 191 10.87 -13.75 -3.98
CA ILE A 191 10.63 -12.41 -4.55
C ILE A 191 10.80 -12.43 -6.07
N THR A 192 11.90 -13.04 -6.57
CA THR A 192 12.14 -13.16 -8.01
C THR A 192 11.17 -14.15 -8.68
N GLY A 193 10.78 -15.22 -7.99
CA GLY A 193 9.79 -16.19 -8.47
C GLY A 193 8.43 -15.55 -8.74
N TYR A 194 8.05 -14.53 -7.95
CA TYR A 194 6.86 -13.73 -8.19
C TYR A 194 7.10 -12.47 -9.03
N GLU A 195 8.27 -12.28 -9.61
CA GLU A 195 8.63 -11.10 -10.41
C GLU A 195 8.32 -9.77 -9.68
N LEU A 196 8.54 -9.74 -8.36
CA LEU A 196 8.21 -8.59 -7.53
C LEU A 196 9.41 -7.65 -7.38
N ASN A 197 9.19 -6.35 -7.58
CA ASN A 197 10.23 -5.31 -7.52
C ASN A 197 9.83 -4.07 -6.71
N SER A 198 8.68 -4.09 -6.06
CA SER A 198 8.15 -2.94 -5.30
C SER A 198 7.88 -3.31 -3.84
N PHE A 199 8.25 -2.42 -2.91
CA PHE A 199 8.07 -2.60 -1.46
C PHE A 199 7.47 -1.35 -0.80
N PRO A 200 6.61 -1.51 0.24
CA PRO A 200 5.98 -2.78 0.61
C PRO A 200 5.00 -3.28 -0.45
N SER A 201 4.77 -4.60 -0.50
CA SER A 201 3.66 -5.17 -1.26
C SER A 201 2.89 -6.15 -0.39
N TYR A 202 1.57 -6.14 -0.54
CA TYR A 202 0.66 -6.93 0.28
C TYR A 202 -0.21 -7.78 -0.62
N VAL A 203 -0.26 -9.08 -0.34
CA VAL A 203 -1.10 -10.04 -1.08
C VAL A 203 -1.86 -10.90 -0.08
N VAL A 204 -3.18 -10.99 -0.23
CA VAL A 204 -4.03 -11.88 0.56
C VAL A 204 -4.58 -12.95 -0.36
N ALA A 205 -4.31 -14.22 -0.04
CA ALA A 205 -4.92 -15.38 -0.67
C ALA A 205 -5.90 -16.06 0.29
N ASP A 206 -7.04 -16.53 -0.22
CA ASP A 206 -8.02 -17.28 0.55
C ASP A 206 -7.60 -18.75 0.75
N LYS A 207 -8.38 -19.54 1.50
CA LYS A 207 -8.13 -20.97 1.79
C LYS A 207 -8.02 -21.83 0.54
N ASN A 208 -8.62 -21.40 -0.57
CA ASN A 208 -8.49 -22.06 -1.87
C ASN A 208 -7.25 -21.62 -2.65
N GLY A 209 -6.44 -20.74 -2.09
CA GLY A 209 -5.27 -20.14 -2.72
C GLY A 209 -5.63 -19.09 -3.78
N ILE A 210 -6.85 -18.56 -3.80
CA ILE A 210 -7.21 -17.48 -4.73
C ILE A 210 -6.84 -16.13 -4.14
N ILE A 211 -6.08 -15.33 -4.88
CA ILE A 211 -5.68 -13.99 -4.47
C ILE A 211 -6.92 -13.08 -4.43
N ARG A 212 -7.21 -12.52 -3.27
CA ARG A 212 -8.36 -11.65 -3.00
C ARG A 212 -8.01 -10.18 -2.86
N PHE A 213 -6.73 -9.91 -2.64
CA PHE A 213 -6.23 -8.55 -2.54
C PHE A 213 -4.75 -8.52 -2.90
N ALA A 214 -4.32 -7.56 -3.73
CA ALA A 214 -2.93 -7.43 -4.14
C ALA A 214 -2.61 -5.97 -4.49
N ILE A 215 -1.74 -5.33 -3.70
CA ILE A 215 -1.29 -3.95 -3.94
C ILE A 215 0.19 -3.77 -3.61
N SER A 216 0.80 -2.72 -4.18
CA SER A 216 2.14 -2.26 -3.84
C SER A 216 2.09 -0.85 -3.27
N GLY A 217 2.81 -0.63 -2.17
CA GLY A 217 2.90 0.64 -1.45
C GLY A 217 2.06 0.67 -0.17
N MET A 218 2.28 1.71 0.62
CA MET A 218 1.54 1.98 1.84
C MET A 218 0.69 3.23 1.68
N SER A 219 -0.57 3.14 2.04
CA SER A 219 -1.53 4.24 2.03
C SER A 219 -2.66 3.97 3.02
N GLN A 220 -3.55 4.94 3.18
CA GLN A 220 -4.72 4.82 4.06
C GLN A 220 -5.69 3.67 3.71
N ILE A 221 -5.61 3.09 2.50
CA ILE A 221 -6.44 1.94 2.12
C ILE A 221 -5.75 0.59 2.37
N THR A 222 -4.43 0.57 2.61
CA THR A 222 -3.63 -0.67 2.63
C THR A 222 -4.08 -1.60 3.74
N ILE A 223 -3.98 -1.18 5.00
CA ILE A 223 -4.36 -2.03 6.14
C ILE A 223 -5.86 -2.33 6.17
N PRO A 224 -6.78 -1.36 5.95
CA PRO A 224 -8.21 -1.66 5.83
C PRO A 224 -8.54 -2.64 4.71
N GLY A 225 -7.89 -2.54 3.56
CA GLY A 225 -8.07 -3.45 2.43
C GLY A 225 -7.58 -4.87 2.74
N VAL A 226 -6.40 -5.01 3.33
CA VAL A 226 -5.86 -6.29 3.83
C VAL A 226 -6.83 -6.92 4.82
N LYS A 227 -7.27 -6.16 5.85
CA LYS A 227 -8.23 -6.63 6.86
C LYS A 227 -9.54 -7.10 6.23
N LYS A 228 -10.14 -6.29 5.34
CA LYS A 228 -11.37 -6.64 4.62
C LYS A 228 -11.23 -7.95 3.85
N ALA A 229 -10.11 -8.14 3.13
CA ALA A 229 -9.85 -9.34 2.36
C ALA A 229 -9.67 -10.58 3.26
N ILE A 230 -8.93 -10.45 4.38
CA ILE A 230 -8.73 -11.52 5.35
C ILE A 230 -10.07 -11.94 5.96
N VAL A 231 -10.86 -11.00 6.49
CA VAL A 231 -12.17 -11.29 7.10
C VAL A 231 -13.09 -12.02 6.12
N ALA A 232 -13.19 -11.52 4.88
CA ALA A 232 -13.99 -12.17 3.85
C ALA A 232 -13.49 -13.56 3.46
N SER A 233 -12.19 -13.84 3.61
CA SER A 233 -11.58 -15.14 3.28
C SER A 233 -11.68 -16.14 4.43
N LEU A 234 -11.69 -15.68 5.69
CA LEU A 234 -11.90 -16.51 6.87
C LEU A 234 -13.34 -17.00 7.03
N ALA A 235 -14.31 -16.20 6.56
CA ALA A 235 -15.74 -16.52 6.64
C ALA A 235 -16.19 -17.61 5.64
N LYS A 236 -15.32 -18.03 4.73
CA LYS A 236 -15.55 -19.10 3.75
C LYS A 236 -14.90 -20.41 4.21
#